data_d53a19220bdacd8bcb84cce617467d81
#
_entry.id   d53a19220bdacd8bcb84cce617467d81
#
_cell.length_a   1.000
_cell.length_b   1.000
_cell.length_c   1.000
_cell.angle_alpha   90.00
_cell.angle_beta   90.00
_cell.angle_gamma   90.00
#
_symmetry.space_group_name_H-M   'P 1'
#
loop_
_entity.id
_entity.type
_entity.pdbx_description
1 polymer ?
#
loop_
_entity_poly.entity_id
_entity_poly.type
_entity_poly.pdbx_seq_one_letter_code
_entity_poly.pdbx_strand_id
1 'polypeptide(L)'
;VKKRFSSRFKLSIGAEQFLTTFEEDFSNPFFADSYGFNNHITGFFVESDIVFSRKFALKAGIRSEYSALFQDFTVSPRLSVAYKTGKHSQLSLAYGNFNQQPNSDVLKFETNLKARHTDHYIANYQYTANNRIFRAEVYRKNYNDLVTYDTAFAGFDSNFTNNGDGYAQGLDLFWRDDESIKNVDYWVSYSYLDTERKYQNFSTSATPSFANTHNLSVVAKYWIKDWKSQVGASYNYGSGRAY
;
A
#
# COMPACT_ATOMS: atom_id res chain seq x y z
N VAL A 1 10.64 -20.01 7.51
CA VAL A 1 11.43 -20.98 6.72
C VAL A 1 11.13 -20.78 5.24
N LYS A 2 12.16 -20.78 4.41
CA LYS A 2 12.06 -20.68 2.95
C LYS A 2 12.81 -21.83 2.32
N LYS A 3 12.10 -22.68 1.57
CA LYS A 3 12.66 -23.87 0.94
C LYS A 3 12.40 -23.89 -0.56
N ARG A 4 13.44 -24.09 -1.35
CA ARG A 4 13.34 -24.35 -2.77
C ARG A 4 13.34 -25.87 -3.00
N PHE A 5 12.24 -26.39 -3.53
CA PHE A 5 12.10 -27.81 -3.84
C PHE A 5 12.60 -28.15 -5.24
N SER A 6 12.51 -27.18 -6.16
CA SER A 6 13.03 -27.30 -7.52
C SER A 6 13.37 -25.93 -8.09
N SER A 7 13.89 -25.87 -9.31
CA SER A 7 14.05 -24.59 -10.06
C SER A 7 12.71 -23.90 -10.34
N ARG A 8 11.60 -24.61 -10.21
CA ARG A 8 10.25 -24.12 -10.54
C ARG A 8 9.33 -23.95 -9.33
N PHE A 9 9.69 -24.48 -8.16
CA PHE A 9 8.84 -24.41 -6.98
C PHE A 9 9.61 -24.02 -5.74
N LYS A 10 9.13 -22.98 -5.08
CA LYS A 10 9.64 -22.48 -3.81
C LYS A 10 8.47 -22.27 -2.85
N LEU A 11 8.62 -22.66 -1.60
CA LEU A 11 7.67 -22.49 -0.52
C LEU A 11 8.30 -21.65 0.60
N SER A 12 7.56 -20.68 1.11
CA SER A 12 7.91 -19.90 2.29
C SER A 12 6.81 -20.07 3.34
N ILE A 13 7.19 -20.38 4.57
CA ILE A 13 6.26 -20.53 5.71
C ILE A 13 6.87 -19.76 6.88
N GLY A 14 6.05 -18.99 7.59
CA GLY A 14 6.49 -18.25 8.76
C GLY A 14 5.39 -18.04 9.78
N ALA A 15 5.83 -17.71 10.99
CA ALA A 15 5.00 -17.24 12.07
C ALA A 15 5.61 -15.95 12.62
N GLU A 16 4.77 -15.05 13.07
CA GLU A 16 5.14 -13.74 13.61
C GLU A 16 4.31 -13.46 14.85
N GLN A 17 4.90 -12.73 15.79
CA GLN A 17 4.17 -12.23 16.95
C GLN A 17 4.52 -10.76 17.14
N PHE A 18 3.48 -9.92 17.28
CA PHE A 18 3.60 -8.51 17.60
C PHE A 18 2.97 -8.28 18.98
N LEU A 19 3.73 -7.62 19.84
CA LEU A 19 3.30 -7.20 21.15
C LEU A 19 3.28 -5.67 21.15
N THR A 20 2.10 -5.09 21.34
CA THR A 20 1.91 -3.64 21.39
C THR A 20 1.37 -3.26 22.76
N THR A 21 2.06 -2.36 23.44
CA THR A 21 1.56 -1.66 24.60
C THR A 21 1.41 -0.19 24.22
N PHE A 22 0.25 0.38 24.45
CA PHE A 22 -0.04 1.80 24.28
C PHE A 22 -0.45 2.36 25.63
N GLU A 23 0.20 3.45 26.03
CA GLU A 23 -0.09 4.21 27.25
C GLU A 23 -0.02 5.69 26.90
N GLU A 24 -0.99 6.46 27.35
CA GLU A 24 -1.06 7.90 27.17
C GLU A 24 -1.67 8.54 28.42
N ASP A 25 -0.92 9.41 29.08
CA ASP A 25 -1.39 10.23 30.18
C ASP A 25 -1.65 11.65 29.67
N PHE A 26 -2.88 12.11 29.81
CA PHE A 26 -3.29 13.45 29.46
C PHE A 26 -3.67 14.22 30.72
N SER A 27 -3.09 15.40 30.91
CA SER A 27 -3.41 16.26 32.05
C SER A 27 -3.43 17.72 31.64
N ASN A 28 -4.48 18.42 32.02
CA ASN A 28 -4.58 19.87 32.00
C ASN A 28 -5.18 20.40 33.33
N PRO A 29 -5.25 21.72 33.58
CA PRO A 29 -5.74 22.26 34.85
C PRO A 29 -7.19 21.86 35.25
N PHE A 30 -7.97 21.34 34.30
CA PHE A 30 -9.39 21.04 34.48
C PHE A 30 -9.70 19.54 34.40
N PHE A 31 -8.77 18.75 33.83
CA PHE A 31 -9.03 17.36 33.51
C PHE A 31 -7.72 16.56 33.44
N ALA A 32 -7.74 15.37 34.02
CA ALA A 32 -6.66 14.40 33.87
C ALA A 32 -7.24 13.03 33.59
N ASP A 33 -6.66 12.31 32.63
CA ASP A 33 -7.05 10.95 32.28
C ASP A 33 -5.88 10.14 31.74
N SER A 34 -6.00 8.83 31.86
CA SER A 34 -5.00 7.86 31.41
C SER A 34 -5.64 6.84 30.48
N TYR A 35 -5.06 6.62 29.34
CA TYR A 35 -5.49 5.65 28.33
C TYR A 35 -4.44 4.58 28.13
N GLY A 36 -4.88 3.36 27.94
CA GLY A 36 -3.94 2.30 27.62
C GLY A 36 -4.63 1.04 27.13
N PHE A 37 -3.93 0.31 26.28
CA PHE A 37 -4.31 -1.02 25.86
C PHE A 37 -3.08 -1.87 25.52
N ASN A 38 -3.25 -3.18 25.65
CA ASN A 38 -2.29 -4.16 25.20
C ASN A 38 -2.89 -4.96 24.05
N ASN A 39 -2.12 -5.17 23.01
CA ASN A 39 -2.52 -6.03 21.91
C ASN A 39 -1.43 -7.04 21.58
N HIS A 40 -1.81 -8.30 21.51
CA HIS A 40 -0.96 -9.40 21.05
C HIS A 40 -1.53 -9.92 19.73
N ILE A 41 -0.76 -9.79 18.67
CA ILE A 41 -1.12 -10.32 17.36
C ILE A 41 -0.21 -11.49 17.06
N THR A 42 -0.82 -12.64 16.78
CA THR A 42 -0.11 -13.84 16.31
C THR A 42 -0.47 -14.08 14.86
N GLY A 43 0.52 -14.09 13.98
CA GLY A 43 0.36 -14.28 12.54
C GLY A 43 1.05 -15.52 12.01
N PHE A 44 0.43 -16.16 11.02
CA PHE A 44 1.00 -17.27 10.24
C PHE A 44 0.85 -16.98 8.77
N PHE A 45 1.85 -17.35 7.98
CA PHE A 45 1.75 -17.24 6.53
C PHE A 45 2.37 -18.42 5.81
N VAL A 46 1.79 -18.71 4.65
CA VAL A 46 2.33 -19.63 3.66
C VAL A 46 2.30 -18.94 2.30
N GLU A 47 3.40 -19.00 1.58
CA GLU A 47 3.55 -18.41 0.25
C GLU A 47 4.31 -19.35 -0.67
N SER A 48 3.83 -19.52 -1.90
CA SER A 48 4.45 -20.34 -2.93
C SER A 48 4.79 -19.50 -4.17
N ASP A 49 5.99 -19.73 -4.72
CA ASP A 49 6.39 -19.25 -6.04
C ASP A 49 6.43 -20.46 -6.99
N ILE A 50 5.64 -20.43 -8.07
CA ILE A 50 5.49 -21.53 -9.02
C ILE A 50 5.81 -21.02 -10.43
N VAL A 51 6.81 -21.62 -11.08
CA VAL A 51 7.18 -21.31 -12.45
C VAL A 51 6.66 -22.45 -13.35
N PHE A 52 5.51 -22.25 -14.00
CA PHE A 52 4.93 -23.25 -14.86
C PHE A 52 5.70 -23.42 -16.18
N SER A 53 6.19 -22.30 -16.72
CA SER A 53 6.97 -22.28 -17.96
C SER A 53 7.95 -21.13 -17.98
N ARG A 54 8.75 -21.02 -19.06
CA ARG A 54 9.62 -19.84 -19.28
C ARG A 54 8.85 -18.53 -19.42
N LYS A 55 7.54 -18.61 -19.70
CA LYS A 55 6.68 -17.43 -19.92
C LYS A 55 5.69 -17.18 -18.79
N PHE A 56 5.35 -18.17 -17.97
CA PHE A 56 4.27 -18.08 -17.01
C PHE A 56 4.72 -18.46 -15.60
N ALA A 57 4.48 -17.58 -14.65
CA ALA A 57 4.74 -17.78 -13.22
C ALA A 57 3.53 -17.35 -12.38
N LEU A 58 3.35 -18.02 -11.27
CA LEU A 58 2.31 -17.78 -10.27
C LEU A 58 2.97 -17.61 -8.90
N LYS A 59 2.49 -16.65 -8.15
CA LYS A 59 2.74 -16.51 -6.72
C LYS A 59 1.39 -16.55 -6.00
N ALA A 60 1.25 -17.46 -5.06
CA ALA A 60 0.04 -17.59 -4.25
C ALA A 60 0.43 -17.67 -2.78
N GLY A 61 -0.32 -16.97 -1.95
CA GLY A 61 -0.08 -16.95 -0.52
C GLY A 61 -1.35 -16.72 0.28
N ILE A 62 -1.30 -17.10 1.53
CA ILE A 62 -2.32 -16.81 2.53
C ILE A 62 -1.62 -16.41 3.83
N ARG A 63 -2.14 -15.38 4.46
CA ARG A 63 -1.77 -14.95 5.80
C ARG A 63 -2.98 -14.98 6.69
N SER A 64 -2.82 -15.46 7.90
CA SER A 64 -3.84 -15.42 8.93
C SER A 64 -3.27 -14.77 10.18
N GLU A 65 -4.08 -13.95 10.86
CA GLU A 65 -3.69 -13.25 12.06
C GLU A 65 -4.81 -13.35 13.10
N TYR A 66 -4.42 -13.57 14.34
CA TYR A 66 -5.30 -13.47 15.49
C TYR A 66 -4.88 -12.30 16.36
N SER A 67 -5.81 -11.40 16.66
CA SER A 67 -5.62 -10.30 17.59
C SER A 67 -6.30 -10.59 18.92
N ALA A 68 -5.54 -10.58 20.00
CA ALA A 68 -6.10 -10.80 21.34
C ALA A 68 -6.97 -9.63 21.82
N LEU A 69 -6.67 -8.39 21.39
CA LEU A 69 -7.46 -7.21 21.73
C LEU A 69 -8.86 -7.27 21.12
N PHE A 70 -8.95 -7.61 19.83
CA PHE A 70 -10.23 -7.69 19.11
C PHE A 70 -10.92 -9.05 19.23
N GLN A 71 -10.22 -10.06 19.75
CA GLN A 71 -10.65 -11.46 19.76
C GLN A 71 -11.09 -11.94 18.36
N ASP A 72 -10.41 -11.45 17.33
CA ASP A 72 -10.78 -11.62 15.92
C ASP A 72 -9.66 -12.33 15.15
N PHE A 73 -10.09 -13.11 14.17
CA PHE A 73 -9.23 -13.87 13.28
C PHE A 73 -9.41 -13.42 11.84
N THR A 74 -8.36 -12.90 11.24
CA THR A 74 -8.36 -12.42 9.87
C THR A 74 -7.63 -13.38 8.94
N VAL A 75 -8.08 -13.42 7.68
CA VAL A 75 -7.46 -14.21 6.60
C VAL A 75 -7.23 -13.32 5.39
N SER A 76 -6.00 -13.27 4.91
CA SER A 76 -5.52 -12.40 3.84
C SER A 76 -4.94 -13.23 2.69
N PRO A 77 -5.76 -13.67 1.71
CA PRO A 77 -5.27 -14.33 0.50
C PRO A 77 -4.58 -13.34 -0.42
N ARG A 78 -3.55 -13.82 -1.12
CA ARG A 78 -2.78 -13.05 -2.11
C ARG A 78 -2.47 -13.91 -3.31
N LEU A 79 -2.66 -13.37 -4.50
CA LEU A 79 -2.39 -14.06 -5.75
C LEU A 79 -1.74 -13.10 -6.74
N SER A 80 -0.70 -13.56 -7.44
CA SER A 80 -0.09 -12.80 -8.51
C SER A 80 0.33 -13.73 -9.64
N VAL A 81 -0.02 -13.36 -10.85
CA VAL A 81 0.39 -14.06 -12.06
C VAL A 81 1.26 -13.14 -12.90
N ALA A 82 2.27 -13.70 -13.55
CA ALA A 82 3.14 -12.98 -14.46
C ALA A 82 3.28 -13.77 -15.76
N TYR A 83 3.08 -13.06 -16.88
CA TYR A 83 3.20 -13.60 -18.22
C TYR A 83 4.17 -12.78 -19.06
N LYS A 84 5.21 -13.41 -19.59
CA LYS A 84 6.13 -12.79 -20.54
C LYS A 84 5.48 -12.67 -21.93
N THR A 85 5.11 -11.47 -22.30
CA THR A 85 4.50 -11.17 -23.61
C THR A 85 5.53 -11.11 -24.73
N GLY A 86 6.82 -10.91 -24.40
CA GLY A 86 7.93 -10.87 -25.34
C GLY A 86 9.28 -11.13 -24.67
N LYS A 87 10.38 -10.91 -25.40
CA LYS A 87 11.74 -11.04 -24.85
C LYS A 87 12.00 -10.03 -23.73
N HIS A 88 11.41 -8.86 -23.84
CA HIS A 88 11.68 -7.68 -23.02
C HIS A 88 10.45 -7.18 -22.26
N SER A 89 9.32 -7.86 -22.39
CA SER A 89 8.05 -7.39 -21.84
C SER A 89 7.33 -8.46 -21.02
N GLN A 90 6.61 -8.01 -20.00
CA GLN A 90 5.83 -8.82 -19.08
C GLN A 90 4.54 -8.10 -18.72
N LEU A 91 3.46 -8.84 -18.64
CA LEU A 91 2.19 -8.47 -18.04
C LEU A 91 2.06 -9.19 -16.70
N SER A 92 1.62 -8.51 -15.68
CA SER A 92 1.35 -9.09 -14.36
C SER A 92 -0.02 -8.65 -13.86
N LEU A 93 -0.74 -9.58 -13.23
CA LEU A 93 -1.99 -9.31 -12.53
C LEU A 93 -1.82 -9.74 -11.07
N ALA A 94 -2.30 -8.94 -10.14
CA ALA A 94 -2.24 -9.25 -8.72
C ALA A 94 -3.58 -8.94 -8.04
N TYR A 95 -3.93 -9.80 -7.10
CA TYR A 95 -4.99 -9.63 -6.14
C TYR A 95 -4.43 -9.83 -4.74
N GLY A 96 -4.90 -9.05 -3.77
CA GLY A 96 -4.57 -9.26 -2.37
C GLY A 96 -5.61 -8.66 -1.46
N ASN A 97 -5.96 -9.39 -0.41
CA ASN A 97 -6.72 -8.87 0.71
C ASN A 97 -5.75 -8.52 1.84
N PHE A 98 -5.96 -7.36 2.47
CA PHE A 98 -5.11 -6.82 3.54
C PHE A 98 -5.99 -6.36 4.70
N ASN A 99 -5.61 -6.73 5.90
CA ASN A 99 -6.27 -6.31 7.13
C ASN A 99 -5.35 -5.36 7.89
N GLN A 100 -5.94 -4.32 8.50
CA GLN A 100 -5.23 -3.35 9.32
C GLN A 100 -6.07 -2.95 10.51
N GLN A 101 -5.47 -2.96 11.68
CA GLN A 101 -6.14 -2.50 12.90
C GLN A 101 -6.40 -0.99 12.85
N PRO A 102 -7.45 -0.49 13.56
CA PRO A 102 -7.65 0.92 13.79
C PRO A 102 -6.42 1.57 14.46
N ASN A 103 -6.28 2.87 14.29
CA ASN A 103 -5.17 3.62 14.89
C ASN A 103 -5.32 3.69 16.42
N SER A 104 -4.20 3.83 17.15
CA SER A 104 -4.18 3.97 18.60
C SER A 104 -5.00 5.17 19.09
N ASP A 105 -5.07 6.26 18.31
CA ASP A 105 -5.90 7.45 18.64
C ASP A 105 -7.40 7.15 18.72
N VAL A 106 -7.85 6.07 18.10
CA VAL A 106 -9.23 5.58 18.18
C VAL A 106 -9.33 4.48 19.23
N LEU A 107 -8.38 3.54 19.25
CA LEU A 107 -8.40 2.38 20.13
C LEU A 107 -8.29 2.75 21.60
N LYS A 108 -7.69 3.88 21.93
CA LYS A 108 -7.66 4.38 23.31
C LYS A 108 -9.04 4.71 23.88
N PHE A 109 -10.03 4.99 23.03
CA PHE A 109 -11.40 5.29 23.42
C PHE A 109 -12.34 4.09 23.23
N GLU A 110 -12.15 3.32 22.13
CA GLU A 110 -13.03 2.20 21.78
C GLU A 110 -12.20 1.01 21.24
N THR A 111 -12.21 -0.08 21.99
CA THR A 111 -11.51 -1.32 21.65
C THR A 111 -12.42 -2.36 21.00
N ASN A 112 -13.75 -2.16 21.04
CA ASN A 112 -14.71 -3.08 20.42
C ASN A 112 -14.94 -2.77 18.94
N LEU A 113 -13.86 -2.60 18.20
CA LEU A 113 -13.84 -2.34 16.77
C LEU A 113 -13.27 -3.53 16.00
N LYS A 114 -13.52 -3.58 14.71
CA LYS A 114 -12.96 -4.61 13.81
C LYS A 114 -11.73 -4.08 13.08
N ALA A 115 -10.88 -5.00 12.64
CA ALA A 115 -9.86 -4.68 11.66
C ALA A 115 -10.52 -4.23 10.35
N ARG A 116 -10.09 -3.09 9.81
CA ARG A 116 -10.48 -2.65 8.46
C ARG A 116 -9.77 -3.52 7.43
N HIS A 117 -10.44 -3.82 6.34
CA HIS A 117 -9.85 -4.62 5.27
C HIS A 117 -9.88 -3.90 3.92
N THR A 118 -8.96 -4.30 3.05
CA THR A 118 -8.81 -3.69 1.73
C THR A 118 -8.52 -4.74 0.69
N ASP A 119 -9.33 -4.79 -0.37
CA ASP A 119 -9.07 -5.60 -1.54
C ASP A 119 -8.30 -4.80 -2.59
N HIS A 120 -7.16 -5.33 -3.02
CA HIS A 120 -6.32 -4.74 -4.05
C HIS A 120 -6.40 -5.55 -5.34
N TYR A 121 -6.65 -4.86 -6.45
CA TYR A 121 -6.60 -5.38 -7.81
C TYR A 121 -5.59 -4.55 -8.60
N ILE A 122 -4.59 -5.20 -9.17
CA ILE A 122 -3.48 -4.51 -9.85
C ILE A 122 -3.22 -5.22 -11.17
N ALA A 123 -3.07 -4.44 -12.26
CA ALA A 123 -2.54 -4.91 -13.53
C ALA A 123 -1.33 -4.04 -13.90
N ASN A 124 -0.21 -4.70 -14.18
CA ASN A 124 1.05 -4.04 -14.47
C ASN A 124 1.63 -4.58 -15.78
N TYR A 125 2.09 -3.68 -16.65
CA TYR A 125 2.89 -3.98 -17.81
C TYR A 125 4.28 -3.39 -17.65
N GLN A 126 5.31 -4.18 -17.92
CA GLN A 126 6.70 -3.74 -17.88
C GLN A 126 7.42 -4.13 -19.17
N TYR A 127 8.17 -3.17 -19.69
CA TYR A 127 9.15 -3.37 -20.78
C TYR A 127 10.52 -2.93 -20.31
N THR A 128 11.55 -3.76 -20.57
CA THR A 128 12.94 -3.46 -20.19
C THR A 128 13.87 -3.96 -21.28
N ALA A 129 14.47 -3.04 -22.03
CA ALA A 129 15.48 -3.35 -23.04
C ALA A 129 16.39 -2.16 -23.29
N ASN A 130 17.66 -2.41 -23.64
CA ASN A 130 18.60 -1.39 -24.05
C ASN A 130 18.63 -0.19 -23.11
N ASN A 131 18.81 -0.42 -21.80
CA ASN A 131 18.82 0.60 -20.75
C ASN A 131 17.54 1.47 -20.67
N ARG A 132 16.44 1.01 -21.28
CA ARG A 132 15.12 1.65 -21.21
C ARG A 132 14.18 0.82 -20.37
N ILE A 133 13.39 1.51 -19.55
CA ILE A 133 12.36 0.90 -18.72
C ILE A 133 11.06 1.66 -18.94
N PHE A 134 10.02 0.92 -19.33
CA PHE A 134 8.64 1.41 -19.31
C PHE A 134 7.82 0.57 -18.34
N ARG A 135 7.04 1.22 -17.51
CA ARG A 135 6.02 0.57 -16.65
C ARG A 135 4.71 1.32 -16.77
N ALA A 136 3.64 0.57 -16.85
CA ALA A 136 2.29 1.08 -16.74
C ALA A 136 1.54 0.19 -15.74
N GLU A 137 0.95 0.78 -14.74
CA GLU A 137 0.18 0.08 -13.71
C GLU A 137 -1.19 0.73 -13.57
N VAL A 138 -2.25 -0.08 -13.61
CA VAL A 138 -3.59 0.33 -13.21
C VAL A 138 -3.97 -0.45 -11.98
N TYR A 139 -4.63 0.23 -11.03
CA TYR A 139 -5.03 -0.40 -9.79
C TYR A 139 -6.40 0.06 -9.32
N ARG A 140 -7.05 -0.81 -8.55
CA ARG A 140 -8.21 -0.49 -7.73
C ARG A 140 -8.04 -1.10 -6.35
N LYS A 141 -8.34 -0.30 -5.32
CA LYS A 141 -8.38 -0.70 -3.91
C LYS A 141 -9.77 -0.37 -3.40
N ASN A 142 -10.44 -1.35 -2.82
CA ASN A 142 -11.72 -1.15 -2.14
C ASN A 142 -11.48 -1.27 -0.64
N TYR A 143 -11.85 -0.23 0.10
CA TYR A 143 -11.71 -0.14 1.54
C TYR A 143 -13.04 -0.47 2.20
N ASN A 144 -13.03 -1.32 3.21
CA ASN A 144 -14.20 -1.71 3.99
C ASN A 144 -13.89 -1.63 5.48
N ASP A 145 -14.93 -1.53 6.29
CA ASP A 145 -14.85 -1.47 7.74
C ASP A 145 -13.97 -0.29 8.23
N LEU A 146 -13.96 0.83 7.51
CA LEU A 146 -13.27 2.03 7.95
C LEU A 146 -13.97 2.57 9.19
N VAL A 147 -13.18 3.03 10.16
CA VAL A 147 -13.73 3.61 11.39
C VAL A 147 -14.38 4.96 11.09
N THR A 148 -15.62 5.11 11.57
CA THR A 148 -16.37 6.37 11.59
C THR A 148 -16.77 6.73 13.00
N TYR A 149 -17.01 8.02 13.26
CA TYR A 149 -17.51 8.56 14.51
C TYR A 149 -18.35 9.83 14.24
N ASP A 150 -19.22 10.20 15.19
CA ASP A 150 -20.23 11.24 15.02
C ASP A 150 -19.85 12.63 15.59
N THR A 151 -18.67 12.75 16.16
CA THR A 151 -18.15 14.00 16.76
C THR A 151 -17.15 14.69 15.82
N ALA A 152 -16.82 15.95 16.09
CA ALA A 152 -15.82 16.69 15.30
C ALA A 152 -14.40 16.08 15.36
N PHE A 153 -14.06 15.50 16.50
CA PHE A 153 -12.79 14.81 16.75
C PHE A 153 -13.07 13.52 17.50
N ALA A 154 -12.23 12.50 17.31
CA ALA A 154 -12.28 11.28 18.08
C ALA A 154 -12.10 11.59 19.58
N GLY A 155 -13.01 11.14 20.42
CA GLY A 155 -13.02 11.41 21.85
C GLY A 155 -13.97 10.50 22.62
N PHE A 156 -14.10 10.71 23.92
CA PHE A 156 -14.98 9.93 24.80
C PHE A 156 -16.45 9.93 24.39
N ASP A 157 -16.93 11.08 23.90
CA ASP A 157 -18.33 11.26 23.53
C ASP A 157 -18.64 10.75 22.14
N SER A 158 -17.62 10.15 21.46
CA SER A 158 -17.77 9.67 20.09
C SER A 158 -18.41 8.29 20.05
N ASN A 159 -19.39 8.11 19.18
CA ASN A 159 -19.92 6.79 18.83
C ASN A 159 -19.09 6.22 17.68
N PHE A 160 -18.19 5.31 17.98
CA PHE A 160 -17.33 4.67 17.00
C PHE A 160 -18.03 3.48 16.34
N THR A 161 -17.89 3.36 15.02
CA THR A 161 -18.37 2.21 14.25
C THR A 161 -17.42 1.84 13.14
N ASN A 162 -17.57 0.64 12.55
CA ASN A 162 -16.85 0.17 11.38
C ASN A 162 -17.72 0.20 10.10
N ASN A 163 -18.59 1.19 9.94
CA ASN A 163 -19.49 1.28 8.79
C ASN A 163 -18.98 2.19 7.66
N GLY A 164 -17.72 2.60 7.72
CA GLY A 164 -17.09 3.37 6.68
C GLY A 164 -16.54 2.49 5.55
N ASP A 165 -16.51 3.06 4.37
CA ASP A 165 -16.01 2.43 3.15
C ASP A 165 -15.32 3.44 2.24
N GLY A 166 -14.77 2.97 1.13
CA GLY A 166 -14.16 3.85 0.15
C GLY A 166 -13.41 3.11 -0.93
N TYR A 167 -12.82 3.86 -1.81
CA TYR A 167 -11.96 3.31 -2.85
C TYR A 167 -10.77 4.20 -3.15
N ALA A 168 -9.76 3.61 -3.79
CA ALA A 168 -8.73 4.33 -4.51
C ALA A 168 -8.46 3.58 -5.83
N GLN A 169 -8.45 4.30 -6.93
CA GLN A 169 -8.10 3.75 -8.24
C GLN A 169 -7.19 4.72 -8.97
N GLY A 170 -6.37 4.20 -9.86
CA GLY A 170 -5.41 5.06 -10.53
C GLY A 170 -4.61 4.39 -11.62
N LEU A 171 -3.77 5.22 -12.21
CA LEU A 171 -2.83 4.86 -13.25
C LEU A 171 -1.45 5.43 -12.89
N ASP A 172 -0.45 4.57 -12.86
CA ASP A 172 0.95 4.97 -12.69
C ASP A 172 1.73 4.65 -13.97
N LEU A 173 2.44 5.64 -14.49
CA LEU A 173 3.32 5.51 -15.64
C LEU A 173 4.76 5.87 -15.24
N PHE A 174 5.70 5.07 -15.68
CA PHE A 174 7.12 5.32 -15.48
C PHE A 174 7.88 5.03 -16.76
N TRP A 175 8.69 5.99 -17.19
CA TRP A 175 9.63 5.86 -18.28
C TRP A 175 11.02 6.28 -17.82
N ARG A 176 12.03 5.45 -18.09
CA ARG A 176 13.45 5.80 -17.96
C ARG A 176 14.17 5.46 -19.24
N ASP A 177 15.06 6.34 -19.67
CA ASP A 177 15.89 6.15 -20.85
C ASP A 177 17.29 6.73 -20.56
N ASP A 178 18.28 5.90 -20.71
CA ASP A 178 19.69 6.28 -20.57
C ASP A 178 20.48 5.94 -21.85
N GLU A 179 19.79 5.77 -22.99
CA GLU A 179 20.36 5.36 -24.27
C GLU A 179 20.11 6.37 -25.40
N SER A 180 18.91 6.94 -25.46
CA SER A 180 18.50 7.76 -26.61
C SER A 180 19.28 9.05 -26.77
N ILE A 181 19.70 9.67 -25.64
CA ILE A 181 20.44 10.92 -25.62
C ILE A 181 21.80 10.68 -25.00
N LYS A 182 22.86 10.94 -25.77
CA LYS A 182 24.24 10.71 -25.33
C LYS A 182 24.57 11.44 -24.02
N ASN A 183 25.07 10.70 -23.02
CA ASN A 183 25.42 11.18 -21.69
C ASN A 183 24.25 11.70 -20.84
N VAL A 184 23.02 11.42 -21.21
CA VAL A 184 21.80 11.80 -20.46
C VAL A 184 21.11 10.57 -19.94
N ASP A 185 20.87 10.48 -18.65
CA ASP A 185 19.94 9.55 -17.99
C ASP A 185 18.74 10.37 -17.51
N TYR A 186 17.55 10.04 -18.01
CA TYR A 186 16.35 10.74 -17.59
C TYR A 186 15.21 9.76 -17.33
N TRP A 187 14.29 10.21 -16.44
CA TRP A 187 13.05 9.49 -16.21
C TRP A 187 11.89 10.43 -15.95
N VAL A 188 10.73 9.95 -16.29
CA VAL A 188 9.45 10.58 -16.07
C VAL A 188 8.56 9.62 -15.32
N SER A 189 7.95 10.06 -14.24
CA SER A 189 6.88 9.35 -13.56
C SER A 189 5.63 10.22 -13.51
N TYR A 190 4.50 9.61 -13.80
CA TYR A 190 3.19 10.24 -13.73
C TYR A 190 2.24 9.33 -12.98
N SER A 191 1.49 9.89 -12.03
CA SER A 191 0.46 9.18 -11.28
C SER A 191 -0.86 9.95 -11.35
N TYR A 192 -1.93 9.22 -11.65
CA TYR A 192 -3.30 9.66 -11.53
C TYR A 192 -3.97 8.89 -10.40
N LEU A 193 -4.61 9.60 -9.47
CA LEU A 193 -5.34 9.02 -8.34
C LEU A 193 -6.75 9.61 -8.29
N ASP A 194 -7.73 8.71 -8.28
CA ASP A 194 -9.13 8.98 -7.93
C ASP A 194 -9.46 8.18 -6.65
N THR A 195 -9.91 8.87 -5.61
CA THR A 195 -10.20 8.25 -4.31
C THR A 195 -11.28 9.01 -3.54
N GLU A 196 -12.19 8.25 -2.97
CA GLU A 196 -13.19 8.75 -2.03
C GLU A 196 -13.30 7.81 -0.84
N ARG A 197 -13.62 8.35 0.33
CA ARG A 197 -13.81 7.57 1.56
C ARG A 197 -14.87 8.19 2.44
N LYS A 198 -15.68 7.33 3.02
CA LYS A 198 -16.48 7.62 4.21
C LYS A 198 -15.74 7.07 5.41
N TYR A 199 -15.13 7.93 6.21
CA TYR A 199 -14.30 7.54 7.37
C TYR A 199 -14.19 8.69 8.36
N GLN A 200 -13.74 8.44 9.56
CA GLN A 200 -13.69 9.45 10.63
C GLN A 200 -15.08 10.10 10.84
N ASN A 201 -15.16 11.42 10.85
CA ASN A 201 -16.40 12.17 11.02
C ASN A 201 -17.12 12.55 9.71
N PHE A 202 -16.69 11.96 8.57
CA PHE A 202 -17.36 12.23 7.30
C PHE A 202 -18.71 11.49 7.24
N SER A 203 -19.81 12.23 7.11
CA SER A 203 -21.17 11.66 6.97
C SER A 203 -21.40 11.02 5.60
N THR A 204 -20.67 11.48 4.58
CA THR A 204 -20.72 11.00 3.19
C THR A 204 -19.32 10.72 2.67
N SER A 205 -19.21 9.98 1.57
CA SER A 205 -17.95 9.82 0.86
C SER A 205 -17.42 11.15 0.37
N ALA A 206 -16.14 11.40 0.59
CA ALA A 206 -15.43 12.59 0.16
C ALA A 206 -13.98 12.26 -0.22
N THR A 207 -13.39 13.09 -1.06
CA THR A 207 -11.97 13.02 -1.37
C THR A 207 -11.16 13.41 -0.13
N PRO A 208 -10.27 12.54 0.38
CA PRO A 208 -9.44 12.89 1.54
C PRO A 208 -8.52 14.07 1.26
N SER A 209 -8.31 14.93 2.26
CA SER A 209 -7.45 16.14 2.15
C SER A 209 -5.98 15.85 1.81
N PHE A 210 -5.51 14.63 2.02
CA PHE A 210 -4.16 14.21 1.63
C PHE A 210 -4.05 13.76 0.17
N ALA A 211 -5.18 13.56 -0.53
CA ALA A 211 -5.19 13.05 -1.90
C ALA A 211 -4.74 14.14 -2.88
N ASN A 212 -3.92 13.73 -3.83
CA ASN A 212 -3.47 14.55 -4.94
C ASN A 212 -3.78 13.80 -6.24
N THR A 213 -4.66 14.36 -7.07
CA THR A 213 -5.18 13.68 -8.26
C THR A 213 -4.10 13.45 -9.32
N HIS A 214 -3.24 14.43 -9.56
CA HIS A 214 -2.19 14.34 -10.57
C HIS A 214 -0.82 14.64 -9.96
N ASN A 215 0.11 13.71 -10.13
CA ASN A 215 1.52 13.91 -9.77
C ASN A 215 2.38 13.62 -10.98
N LEU A 216 3.29 14.54 -11.29
CA LEU A 216 4.30 14.38 -12.34
C LEU A 216 5.68 14.66 -11.74
N SER A 217 6.62 13.78 -12.00
CA SER A 217 8.04 14.01 -11.69
C SER A 217 8.88 13.73 -12.92
N VAL A 218 9.75 14.68 -13.24
CA VAL A 218 10.72 14.58 -14.31
C VAL A 218 12.11 14.81 -13.73
N VAL A 219 13.02 13.89 -14.00
CA VAL A 219 14.41 13.98 -13.58
C VAL A 219 15.32 13.76 -14.77
N ALA A 220 16.34 14.60 -14.91
CA ALA A 220 17.38 14.44 -15.92
C ALA A 220 18.77 14.63 -15.32
N LYS A 221 19.70 13.79 -15.72
CA LYS A 221 21.10 13.86 -15.33
C LYS A 221 21.95 13.88 -16.60
N TYR A 222 22.91 14.80 -16.65
CA TYR A 222 23.84 14.94 -17.76
C TYR A 222 25.27 14.73 -17.29
N TRP A 223 26.01 13.82 -17.92
CA TRP A 223 27.40 13.58 -17.63
C TRP A 223 28.31 14.44 -18.53
N ILE A 224 29.05 15.38 -17.92
CA ILE A 224 30.02 16.26 -18.58
C ILE A 224 31.37 15.55 -18.58
N LYS A 225 31.78 15.01 -19.73
CA LYS A 225 32.99 14.20 -19.83
C LYS A 225 34.26 14.97 -19.51
N ASP A 226 34.38 16.18 -20.01
CA ASP A 226 35.58 17.01 -19.86
C ASP A 226 35.82 17.42 -18.39
N TRP A 227 34.76 17.64 -17.66
CA TRP A 227 34.82 18.01 -16.24
C TRP A 227 34.70 16.80 -15.30
N LYS A 228 34.50 15.61 -15.85
CA LYS A 228 34.23 14.38 -15.07
C LYS A 228 33.18 14.62 -13.98
N SER A 229 32.15 15.38 -14.32
CA SER A 229 31.13 15.85 -13.39
C SER A 229 29.74 15.51 -13.91
N GLN A 230 28.79 15.33 -13.00
CA GLN A 230 27.38 15.14 -13.32
C GLN A 230 26.57 16.35 -12.88
N VAL A 231 25.72 16.84 -13.77
CA VAL A 231 24.71 17.85 -13.46
C VAL A 231 23.34 17.22 -13.56
N GLY A 232 22.46 17.50 -12.60
CA GLY A 232 21.10 16.99 -12.57
C GLY A 232 20.10 18.08 -12.30
N ALA A 233 18.90 17.90 -12.85
CA ALA A 233 17.73 18.73 -12.58
C ALA A 233 16.51 17.85 -12.33
N SER A 234 15.59 18.32 -11.49
CA SER A 234 14.30 17.67 -11.26
C SER A 234 13.18 18.70 -11.28
N TYR A 235 12.04 18.28 -11.80
CA TYR A 235 10.79 19.02 -11.77
C TYR A 235 9.70 18.16 -11.20
N ASN A 236 8.92 18.70 -10.23
CA ASN A 236 7.80 18.00 -9.63
C ASN A 236 6.56 18.90 -9.72
N TYR A 237 5.45 18.30 -10.13
CA TYR A 237 4.14 18.94 -10.20
C TYR A 237 3.11 18.10 -9.46
N GLY A 238 2.24 18.75 -8.70
CA GLY A 238 1.08 18.17 -8.06
C GLY A 238 -0.15 19.07 -8.27
N SER A 239 -1.32 18.46 -8.56
CA SER A 239 -2.57 19.19 -8.88
C SER A 239 -3.20 19.96 -7.71
N GLY A 240 -2.59 19.89 -6.52
CA GLY A 240 -3.23 20.38 -5.29
C GLY A 240 -4.08 19.33 -4.61
N ARG A 241 -4.56 19.67 -3.42
CA ARG A 241 -5.35 18.81 -2.54
C ARG A 241 -6.76 19.38 -2.38
N ALA A 242 -7.72 18.51 -2.08
CA ALA A 242 -9.05 18.92 -1.64
C ALA A 242 -8.97 19.57 -0.24
N TYR A 243 -9.78 20.61 -0.02
CA TYR A 243 -9.92 21.32 1.26
C TYR A 243 -11.32 21.14 1.79
#